data_6f5f4883993709213b20295dc972e06a
#
_entry.id   6f5f4883993709213b20295dc972e06a
#
_cell.length_a   1.000
_cell.length_b   1.000
_cell.length_c   1.000
_cell.angle_alpha   90.00
_cell.angle_beta   90.00
_cell.angle_gamma   90.00
#
_symmetry.space_group_name_H-M   'P 1'
#
loop_
_entity.id
_entity.type
_entity.pdbx_description
1 polymer ?
#
loop_
_entity_poly.entity_id
_entity_poly.type
_entity_poly.pdbx_seq_one_letter_code
_entity_poly.pdbx_strand_id
1 'polypeptide(L)'
;MRKNNSLTYLITVILLTTFLPALAQTWLDYDQTLMHFPLLQSRNAASLTTFNPVDSTQFLLGDTRLTMSTAHGHLAAAHVAPHAWNAQAQVRSIYRMSRRVVVKGSMDYSYGWGKNAGGSVWIAPERMPFDITETDDSTRGKISLENYHLNSGLGVEVGRDVSLGATFDYTTASGAKKKDPRHVNSLMNCEVGMGLTWHAKGLTIGGNYLFGRTTEGLKFSTFGRTDRVYHYLIDHGAYFGREESTDGNGHVSDDNERPLLDIRHGLSALATYQQGAWAWGIEGGWTHRHGHYGLESPSMIDFNRHSGDAWDIRSWWQHDDGTSMQRVSLSYSHQGVKDYERTYRIITDHGVTDTRYYDDRLMGKHQYNVLAASADLRWGIKRQLATWQLQATLTHNRRNITASLYPFYRQQLTRLTEFTLQGTRNWLMANDQVWSLKLQAGWATGGGTAWRDGTYQAPAADASAPREYTLYLMRQYEYQTARRLLAAAQVRWSIPVAHLRLYAEAGYSYRQALNIDYLENGYRHQAALAVGCLF
;
A
#
# COMPACT_ATOMS: atom_id res chain seq x y z
N MET A 1 4.05 20.11 -32.26
CA MET A 1 5.28 19.77 -31.49
C MET A 1 5.30 20.59 -30.19
N ARG A 2 4.73 20.11 -29.10
CA ARG A 2 4.93 20.68 -27.75
C ARG A 2 6.16 19.97 -27.15
N LYS A 3 7.27 20.69 -27.01
CA LYS A 3 8.47 20.21 -26.33
C LYS A 3 8.10 19.87 -24.87
N ASN A 4 8.39 18.65 -24.46
CA ASN A 4 8.26 18.18 -23.08
C ASN A 4 9.17 19.00 -22.14
N ASN A 5 8.60 19.99 -21.50
CA ASN A 5 9.29 20.78 -20.46
C ASN A 5 9.37 20.05 -19.11
N SER A 6 8.74 18.88 -18.98
CA SER A 6 8.69 18.11 -17.72
C SER A 6 10.06 17.64 -17.24
N LEU A 7 10.95 17.23 -18.16
CA LEU A 7 12.31 16.82 -17.80
C LEU A 7 13.14 18.02 -17.30
N THR A 8 12.94 19.20 -17.89
CA THR A 8 13.62 20.44 -17.47
C THR A 8 13.18 20.87 -16.07
N TYR A 9 11.88 20.76 -15.74
CA TYR A 9 11.36 21.06 -14.41
C TYR A 9 11.88 20.05 -13.37
N LEU A 10 11.96 18.76 -13.69
CA LEU A 10 12.49 17.74 -12.80
C LEU A 10 13.98 18.00 -12.50
N ILE A 11 14.78 18.32 -13.53
CA ILE A 11 16.20 18.67 -13.38
C ILE A 11 16.36 19.97 -12.59
N THR A 12 15.49 20.95 -12.78
CA THR A 12 15.52 22.23 -12.05
C THR A 12 15.16 22.04 -10.57
N VAL A 13 14.20 21.17 -10.25
CA VAL A 13 13.85 20.83 -8.85
C VAL A 13 15.01 20.08 -8.18
N ILE A 14 15.64 19.14 -8.87
CA ILE A 14 16.83 18.42 -8.37
C ILE A 14 17.99 19.40 -8.14
N LEU A 15 18.21 20.37 -9.03
CA LEU A 15 19.25 21.41 -8.89
C LEU A 15 18.93 22.41 -7.77
N LEU A 16 17.67 22.78 -7.55
CA LEU A 16 17.27 23.68 -6.46
C LEU A 16 17.47 23.04 -5.06
N THR A 17 17.35 21.73 -4.93
CA THR A 17 17.62 21.04 -3.65
C THR A 17 19.12 20.95 -3.33
N THR A 18 20.01 21.13 -4.31
CA THR A 18 21.48 21.09 -4.11
C THR A 18 22.08 22.39 -3.55
N PHE A 19 21.31 23.49 -3.48
CA PHE A 19 21.80 24.79 -2.98
C PHE A 19 21.58 25.05 -1.49
N LEU A 20 20.99 24.11 -0.74
CA LEU A 20 20.97 24.23 0.72
C LEU A 20 22.38 23.93 1.26
N PRO A 21 22.95 24.74 2.16
CA PRO A 21 24.24 24.46 2.76
C PRO A 21 24.13 23.18 3.59
N ALA A 22 24.49 22.08 2.97
CA ALA A 22 24.47 20.77 3.61
C ALA A 22 25.61 20.71 4.63
N LEU A 23 25.29 20.78 5.89
CA LEU A 23 26.14 20.32 6.99
C LEU A 23 26.12 18.78 7.03
N ALA A 24 26.29 18.15 5.87
CA ALA A 24 26.24 16.71 5.72
C ALA A 24 27.60 16.09 6.03
N GLN A 25 27.87 15.85 7.27
CA GLN A 25 28.88 14.90 7.74
C GLN A 25 28.23 13.57 8.11
N THR A 26 27.29 13.06 7.36
CA THR A 26 26.57 11.88 7.82
C THR A 26 26.79 10.69 6.91
N TRP A 27 27.28 9.63 7.51
CA TRP A 27 27.21 8.26 7.04
C TRP A 27 25.78 7.70 7.15
N LEU A 28 24.86 8.52 7.68
CA LEU A 28 23.47 8.17 7.92
C LEU A 28 22.75 7.91 6.59
N ASP A 29 22.37 6.68 6.41
CA ASP A 29 21.37 6.29 5.45
C ASP A 29 19.97 6.63 6.02
N TYR A 30 19.08 7.13 5.19
CA TYR A 30 17.73 7.49 5.59
C TYR A 30 16.99 6.34 6.28
N ASP A 31 17.07 5.13 5.70
CA ASP A 31 16.39 3.95 6.25
C ASP A 31 17.00 3.49 7.58
N GLN A 32 18.32 3.62 7.73
CA GLN A 32 18.99 3.34 9.00
C GLN A 32 18.59 4.33 10.08
N THR A 33 18.42 5.60 9.75
CA THR A 33 17.93 6.63 10.69
C THR A 33 16.53 6.32 11.18
N LEU A 34 15.60 5.95 10.30
CA LEU A 34 14.25 5.52 10.70
C LEU A 34 14.28 4.31 11.64
N MET A 35 15.26 3.46 11.48
CA MET A 35 15.44 2.30 12.37
C MET A 35 15.99 2.71 13.74
N HIS A 36 16.97 3.62 13.82
CA HIS A 36 17.50 4.11 15.10
C HIS A 36 16.46 4.92 15.89
N PHE A 37 15.59 5.68 15.20
CA PHE A 37 14.60 6.55 15.81
C PHE A 37 13.17 6.08 15.49
N PRO A 38 12.63 5.11 16.24
CA PRO A 38 11.31 4.51 15.92
C PRO A 38 10.17 5.52 15.90
N LEU A 39 10.26 6.58 16.68
CA LEU A 39 9.26 7.65 16.74
C LEU A 39 9.13 8.46 15.44
N LEU A 40 10.14 8.43 14.56
CA LEU A 40 10.04 8.98 13.21
C LEU A 40 9.05 8.21 12.30
N GLN A 41 8.67 7.00 12.70
CA GLN A 41 7.71 6.15 11.99
C GLN A 41 6.32 6.17 12.66
N SER A 42 6.12 6.97 13.71
CA SER A 42 4.81 7.16 14.34
C SER A 42 3.85 7.89 13.41
N ARG A 43 2.57 7.58 13.53
CA ARG A 43 1.47 8.32 12.87
C ARG A 43 1.29 9.72 13.45
N ASN A 44 1.72 9.92 14.69
CA ASN A 44 1.64 11.20 15.36
C ASN A 44 2.88 12.05 15.06
N ALA A 45 2.76 13.01 14.15
CA ALA A 45 3.89 13.88 13.77
C ALA A 45 4.42 14.75 14.93
N ALA A 46 3.68 14.93 16.02
CA ALA A 46 4.22 15.61 17.21
C ALA A 46 5.43 14.86 17.78
N SER A 47 5.53 13.53 17.58
CA SER A 47 6.69 12.74 18.01
C SER A 47 7.98 13.04 17.24
N LEU A 48 7.91 13.71 16.09
CA LEU A 48 9.08 14.11 15.31
C LEU A 48 10.02 15.03 16.10
N THR A 49 9.49 15.80 17.05
CA THR A 49 10.28 16.71 17.89
C THR A 49 11.31 15.99 18.77
N THR A 50 11.10 14.68 19.05
CA THR A 50 12.05 13.83 19.78
C THR A 50 13.30 13.49 18.98
N PHE A 51 13.27 13.73 17.65
CA PHE A 51 14.40 13.46 16.78
C PHE A 51 15.55 14.44 17.03
N ASN A 52 16.60 13.97 17.68
CA ASN A 52 17.81 14.73 17.94
C ASN A 52 19.05 13.86 17.65
N PRO A 53 19.43 13.70 16.37
CA PRO A 53 20.49 12.77 15.98
C PRO A 53 21.90 13.26 16.31
N VAL A 54 22.06 14.58 16.41
CA VAL A 54 23.30 15.28 16.76
C VAL A 54 22.90 16.46 17.64
N ASP A 55 23.73 16.83 18.58
CA ASP A 55 23.49 18.01 19.45
C ASP A 55 23.62 19.33 18.65
N SER A 56 22.89 19.42 17.57
CA SER A 56 22.88 20.49 16.56
C SER A 56 21.50 21.14 16.50
N THR A 57 21.50 22.46 16.32
CA THR A 57 20.26 23.24 16.16
C THR A 57 19.61 23.04 14.79
N GLN A 58 20.37 22.61 13.79
CA GLN A 58 19.90 22.33 12.44
C GLN A 58 20.51 21.03 11.93
N PHE A 59 19.72 20.20 11.30
CA PHE A 59 20.14 18.94 10.72
C PHE A 59 19.24 18.57 9.57
N LEU A 60 19.83 18.25 8.41
CA LEU A 60 19.14 17.77 7.22
C LEU A 60 19.66 16.38 6.85
N LEU A 61 18.76 15.46 6.65
CA LEU A 61 19.03 14.15 6.03
C LEU A 61 18.09 13.98 4.85
N GLY A 62 18.63 13.78 3.68
CA GLY A 62 17.86 13.55 2.46
C GLY A 62 18.35 12.36 1.66
N ASP A 63 17.44 11.76 0.91
CA ASP A 63 17.68 10.67 -0.03
C ASP A 63 16.88 10.91 -1.31
N THR A 64 17.57 10.99 -2.44
CA THR A 64 16.97 11.04 -3.77
C THR A 64 17.33 9.77 -4.50
N ARG A 65 16.31 9.09 -5.07
CA ARG A 65 16.49 7.79 -5.71
C ARG A 65 15.70 7.70 -7.02
N LEU A 66 16.35 7.22 -8.06
CA LEU A 66 15.73 6.82 -9.32
C LEU A 66 15.85 5.30 -9.45
N THR A 67 14.74 4.61 -9.69
CA THR A 67 14.69 3.15 -9.79
C THR A 67 14.03 2.74 -11.08
N MET A 68 14.60 1.77 -11.77
CA MET A 68 13.98 1.04 -12.86
C MET A 68 13.87 -0.42 -12.47
N SER A 69 12.69 -1.02 -12.67
CA SER A 69 12.46 -2.42 -12.36
C SER A 69 11.64 -3.13 -13.41
N THR A 70 11.86 -4.41 -13.52
CA THR A 70 11.07 -5.31 -14.36
C THR A 70 10.66 -6.54 -13.56
N ALA A 71 9.46 -7.05 -13.81
CA ALA A 71 8.94 -8.25 -13.19
C ALA A 71 8.37 -9.19 -14.24
N HIS A 72 8.59 -10.49 -14.06
CA HIS A 72 8.12 -11.54 -14.95
C HIS A 72 7.67 -12.77 -14.16
N GLY A 73 6.52 -13.35 -14.54
CA GLY A 73 5.97 -14.58 -13.98
C GLY A 73 4.57 -14.41 -13.41
N HIS A 74 3.84 -15.51 -13.29
CA HIS A 74 2.41 -15.56 -12.97
C HIS A 74 2.12 -15.71 -11.47
N LEU A 75 3.14 -15.84 -10.60
CA LEU A 75 2.94 -15.82 -9.15
C LEU A 75 2.65 -14.40 -8.67
N ALA A 76 1.46 -13.92 -9.02
CA ALA A 76 0.96 -12.57 -8.72
C ALA A 76 -0.57 -12.60 -8.55
N ALA A 77 -1.13 -11.55 -7.92
CA ALA A 77 -2.58 -11.38 -7.89
C ALA A 77 -3.15 -11.23 -9.31
N ALA A 78 -4.42 -11.58 -9.52
CA ALA A 78 -5.04 -11.65 -10.83
C ALA A 78 -4.99 -10.34 -11.64
N HIS A 79 -5.06 -9.19 -10.95
CA HIS A 79 -4.97 -7.85 -11.54
C HIS A 79 -3.54 -7.40 -11.86
N VAL A 80 -2.53 -8.07 -11.32
CA VAL A 80 -1.13 -7.72 -11.56
C VAL A 80 -0.64 -8.36 -12.85
N ALA A 81 -0.12 -7.53 -13.76
CA ALA A 81 0.42 -8.03 -15.02
C ALA A 81 1.58 -9.01 -14.80
N PRO A 82 1.58 -10.17 -15.49
CA PRO A 82 2.68 -11.14 -15.39
C PRO A 82 3.99 -10.61 -15.97
N HIS A 83 3.93 -9.64 -16.88
CA HIS A 83 5.09 -8.92 -17.41
C HIS A 83 4.90 -7.45 -17.13
N ALA A 84 5.68 -6.90 -16.21
CA ALA A 84 5.58 -5.51 -15.80
C ALA A 84 6.93 -4.82 -15.85
N TRP A 85 6.90 -3.52 -16.10
CA TRP A 85 8.03 -2.62 -16.04
C TRP A 85 7.61 -1.36 -15.28
N ASN A 86 8.52 -0.82 -14.45
CA ASN A 86 8.24 0.36 -13.64
C ASN A 86 9.47 1.25 -13.54
N ALA A 87 9.26 2.55 -13.67
CA ALA A 87 10.23 3.59 -13.36
C ALA A 87 9.70 4.42 -12.20
N GLN A 88 10.56 4.70 -11.22
CA GLN A 88 10.20 5.45 -10.01
C GLN A 88 11.25 6.49 -9.71
N ALA A 89 10.81 7.69 -9.35
CA ALA A 89 11.62 8.74 -8.76
C ALA A 89 11.11 9.02 -7.34
N GLN A 90 12.00 9.03 -6.37
CA GLN A 90 11.69 9.26 -4.97
C GLN A 90 12.63 10.30 -4.39
N VAL A 91 12.07 11.21 -3.58
CA VAL A 91 12.82 12.14 -2.72
C VAL A 91 12.26 12.01 -1.32
N ARG A 92 13.13 11.84 -0.33
CA ARG A 92 12.75 11.73 1.09
C ARG A 92 13.65 12.63 1.92
N SER A 93 13.12 13.28 2.93
CA SER A 93 13.93 14.10 3.83
C SER A 93 13.38 14.16 5.25
N ILE A 94 14.29 14.36 6.19
CA ILE A 94 13.99 14.74 7.56
C ILE A 94 14.83 15.98 7.83
N TYR A 95 14.17 17.08 8.18
CA TYR A 95 14.81 18.35 8.44
C TYR A 95 14.45 18.88 9.82
N ARG A 96 15.44 18.88 10.72
CA ARG A 96 15.36 19.63 11.97
C ARG A 96 15.70 21.08 11.66
N MET A 97 14.68 21.92 11.53
CA MET A 97 14.84 23.35 11.17
C MET A 97 15.36 24.19 12.35
N SER A 98 15.01 23.79 13.56
CA SER A 98 15.40 24.47 14.79
C SER A 98 15.31 23.51 15.97
N ARG A 99 15.64 23.97 17.16
CA ARG A 99 15.45 23.20 18.40
C ARG A 99 14.01 22.74 18.60
N ARG A 100 13.03 23.49 18.06
CA ARG A 100 11.59 23.27 18.29
C ARG A 100 10.83 22.69 17.10
N VAL A 101 11.41 22.72 15.89
CA VAL A 101 10.67 22.40 14.66
C VAL A 101 11.38 21.31 13.88
N VAL A 102 10.69 20.23 13.63
CA VAL A 102 11.14 19.12 12.78
C VAL A 102 10.10 18.87 11.69
N VAL A 103 10.59 18.75 10.45
CA VAL A 103 9.77 18.42 9.26
C VAL A 103 10.29 17.11 8.67
N LYS A 104 9.39 16.25 8.28
CA LYS A 104 9.67 15.04 7.51
C LYS A 104 8.83 15.07 6.24
N GLY A 105 9.38 14.67 5.11
CA GLY A 105 8.63 14.62 3.88
C GLY A 105 9.16 13.61 2.89
N SER A 106 8.28 13.13 2.02
CA SER A 106 8.63 12.36 0.85
C SER A 106 7.75 12.72 -0.33
N MET A 107 8.31 12.58 -1.52
CA MET A 107 7.62 12.66 -2.80
C MET A 107 8.05 11.47 -3.63
N ASP A 108 7.07 10.73 -4.13
CA ASP A 108 7.26 9.58 -4.99
C ASP A 108 6.47 9.79 -6.29
N TYR A 109 7.13 9.57 -7.41
CA TYR A 109 6.51 9.46 -8.72
C TYR A 109 6.82 8.10 -9.30
N SER A 110 5.83 7.39 -9.82
CA SER A 110 6.08 6.16 -10.56
C SER A 110 5.22 6.07 -11.82
N TYR A 111 5.83 5.52 -12.86
CA TYR A 111 5.17 5.14 -14.09
C TYR A 111 5.46 3.69 -14.40
N GLY A 112 4.39 2.90 -14.48
CA GLY A 112 4.46 1.49 -14.78
C GLY A 112 3.62 1.11 -15.99
N TRP A 113 4.02 0.06 -16.67
CA TRP A 113 3.17 -0.60 -17.65
C TRP A 113 3.35 -2.12 -17.59
N GLY A 114 2.28 -2.81 -17.96
CA GLY A 114 2.27 -4.26 -17.97
C GLY A 114 1.61 -4.83 -19.21
N LYS A 115 1.92 -6.09 -19.50
CA LYS A 115 1.29 -6.86 -20.58
C LYS A 115 0.49 -8.00 -19.98
N ASN A 116 -0.58 -8.38 -20.65
CA ASN A 116 -1.46 -9.48 -20.25
C ASN A 116 -2.11 -9.26 -18.86
N ALA A 117 -2.45 -8.00 -18.54
CA ALA A 117 -3.22 -7.63 -17.36
C ALA A 117 -4.71 -7.87 -17.58
N GLY A 118 -5.43 -8.22 -16.52
CA GLY A 118 -6.88 -8.43 -16.47
C GLY A 118 -7.31 -8.61 -15.00
N GLY A 119 -8.47 -9.17 -14.76
CA GLY A 119 -9.01 -9.32 -13.41
C GLY A 119 -9.63 -8.03 -12.89
N SER A 120 -9.33 -7.61 -11.67
CA SER A 120 -9.89 -6.38 -11.09
C SER A 120 -9.60 -5.14 -11.93
N VAL A 121 -10.61 -4.28 -12.06
CA VAL A 121 -10.46 -2.99 -12.74
C VAL A 121 -9.92 -1.89 -11.83
N TRP A 122 -9.94 -2.06 -10.51
CA TRP A 122 -9.49 -1.06 -9.54
C TRP A 122 -7.96 -0.92 -9.51
N ILE A 123 -7.47 0.28 -9.20
CA ILE A 123 -6.03 0.53 -8.99
C ILE A 123 -5.52 -0.23 -7.75
N ALA A 124 -6.33 -0.27 -6.69
CA ALA A 124 -5.99 -0.94 -5.42
C ALA A 124 -7.15 -1.82 -4.92
N PRO A 125 -7.41 -2.97 -5.57
CA PRO A 125 -8.61 -3.79 -5.32
C PRO A 125 -8.69 -4.35 -3.90
N GLU A 126 -7.57 -4.57 -3.23
CA GLU A 126 -7.53 -5.04 -1.83
C GLU A 126 -8.10 -4.05 -0.81
N ARG A 127 -8.30 -2.80 -1.20
CA ARG A 127 -8.92 -1.74 -0.37
C ARG A 127 -10.40 -1.56 -0.67
N MET A 128 -10.90 -2.19 -1.73
CA MET A 128 -12.27 -2.01 -2.20
C MET A 128 -13.25 -2.87 -1.39
N PRO A 129 -14.49 -2.38 -1.18
CA PRO A 129 -15.55 -3.14 -0.49
C PRO A 129 -16.08 -4.29 -1.32
N PHE A 130 -16.07 -4.16 -2.64
CA PHE A 130 -16.41 -5.16 -3.66
C PHE A 130 -15.47 -4.99 -4.84
N ASP A 131 -15.46 -5.92 -5.77
CA ASP A 131 -14.62 -5.85 -6.96
C ASP A 131 -15.47 -5.84 -8.24
N ILE A 132 -14.93 -5.24 -9.28
CA ILE A 132 -15.45 -5.33 -10.66
C ILE A 132 -14.36 -6.06 -11.43
N THR A 133 -14.66 -7.31 -11.83
CA THR A 133 -13.64 -8.23 -12.29
C THR A 133 -13.91 -8.73 -13.70
N GLU A 134 -12.89 -8.64 -14.57
CA GLU A 134 -12.89 -9.33 -15.86
C GLU A 134 -12.67 -10.83 -15.66
N THR A 135 -13.56 -11.64 -16.24
CA THR A 135 -13.54 -13.09 -16.14
C THR A 135 -13.32 -13.77 -17.50
N ASP A 136 -12.78 -13.03 -18.48
CA ASP A 136 -12.43 -13.53 -19.82
C ASP A 136 -10.93 -13.31 -20.09
N ASP A 137 -10.14 -14.38 -20.15
CA ASP A 137 -8.71 -14.31 -20.45
C ASP A 137 -8.42 -13.73 -21.84
N SER A 138 -9.40 -13.80 -22.78
CA SER A 138 -9.27 -13.23 -24.12
C SER A 138 -9.23 -11.71 -24.13
N THR A 139 -9.71 -11.05 -23.07
CA THR A 139 -9.74 -9.59 -22.93
C THR A 139 -8.47 -9.02 -22.26
N ARG A 140 -7.61 -9.87 -21.70
CA ARG A 140 -6.35 -9.44 -21.09
C ARG A 140 -5.51 -8.60 -22.03
N GLY A 141 -4.95 -7.48 -21.53
CA GLY A 141 -4.31 -6.48 -22.37
C GLY A 141 -3.14 -5.74 -21.73
N LYS A 142 -2.72 -4.69 -22.41
CA LYS A 142 -1.73 -3.76 -21.88
C LYS A 142 -2.41 -2.82 -20.89
N ILE A 143 -1.75 -2.59 -19.74
CA ILE A 143 -2.14 -1.61 -18.74
C ILE A 143 -1.00 -0.63 -18.50
N SER A 144 -1.32 0.62 -18.23
CA SER A 144 -0.39 1.63 -17.72
C SER A 144 -0.94 2.21 -16.43
N LEU A 145 -0.04 2.50 -15.49
CA LEU A 145 -0.34 3.12 -14.21
C LEU A 145 0.66 4.23 -13.96
N GLU A 146 0.16 5.41 -13.68
CA GLU A 146 0.92 6.57 -13.23
C GLU A 146 0.48 6.93 -11.82
N ASN A 147 1.43 7.15 -10.92
CA ASN A 147 1.15 7.41 -9.51
C ASN A 147 2.06 8.51 -8.98
N TYR A 148 1.47 9.45 -8.26
CA TYR A 148 2.12 10.50 -7.48
C TYR A 148 1.73 10.34 -6.03
N HIS A 149 2.71 10.32 -5.14
CA HIS A 149 2.48 10.24 -3.70
C HIS A 149 3.32 11.29 -2.98
N LEU A 150 2.67 12.07 -2.13
CA LEU A 150 3.27 13.07 -1.26
C LEU A 150 2.93 12.72 0.18
N ASN A 151 3.96 12.66 1.02
CA ASN A 151 3.79 12.47 2.46
C ASN A 151 4.58 13.53 3.20
N SER A 152 3.99 14.15 4.22
CA SER A 152 4.67 15.11 5.05
C SER A 152 4.22 15.04 6.51
N GLY A 153 5.13 15.41 7.41
CA GLY A 153 4.87 15.55 8.82
C GLY A 153 5.61 16.78 9.38
N LEU A 154 4.92 17.55 10.18
CA LEU A 154 5.47 18.69 10.92
C LEU A 154 5.29 18.44 12.41
N GLY A 155 6.38 18.53 13.19
CA GLY A 155 6.36 18.52 14.64
C GLY A 155 6.89 19.83 15.18
N VAL A 156 6.19 20.42 16.18
CA VAL A 156 6.53 21.69 16.80
C VAL A 156 6.42 21.59 18.31
N GLU A 157 7.50 21.89 19.03
CA GLU A 157 7.47 22.08 20.48
C GLU A 157 6.81 23.42 20.82
N VAL A 158 5.65 23.37 21.46
CA VAL A 158 4.89 24.57 21.85
C VAL A 158 5.10 24.93 23.32
N GLY A 159 5.63 24.02 24.11
CA GLY A 159 5.94 24.18 25.54
C GLY A 159 7.18 23.38 25.92
N ARG A 160 7.49 23.34 27.21
CA ARG A 160 8.68 22.64 27.74
C ARG A 160 8.60 21.13 27.52
N ASP A 161 7.39 20.58 27.60
CA ASP A 161 7.15 19.13 27.58
C ASP A 161 6.04 18.74 26.59
N VAL A 162 5.55 19.68 25.76
CA VAL A 162 4.41 19.49 24.87
C VAL A 162 4.78 19.81 23.44
N SER A 163 4.45 18.91 22.54
CA SER A 163 4.60 19.11 21.10
C SER A 163 3.28 18.89 20.37
N LEU A 164 3.07 19.67 19.32
CA LEU A 164 1.99 19.53 18.35
C LEU A 164 2.53 18.97 17.04
N GLY A 165 1.71 18.25 16.32
CA GLY A 165 2.07 17.74 15.02
C GLY A 165 0.92 17.75 14.03
N ALA A 166 1.28 17.86 12.76
CA ALA A 166 0.36 17.70 11.64
C ALA A 166 0.97 16.77 10.60
N THR A 167 0.14 15.92 9.99
CA THR A 167 0.52 15.05 8.87
C THR A 167 -0.35 15.34 7.66
N PHE A 168 0.21 15.18 6.49
CA PHE A 168 -0.48 15.23 5.22
C PHE A 168 0.03 14.10 4.35
N ASP A 169 -0.88 13.26 3.85
CA ASP A 169 -0.62 12.18 2.90
C ASP A 169 -1.56 12.35 1.71
N TYR A 170 -0.99 12.41 0.52
CA TYR A 170 -1.76 12.63 -0.71
C TYR A 170 -1.24 11.70 -1.81
N THR A 171 -2.15 10.92 -2.36
CA THR A 171 -1.87 10.06 -3.51
C THR A 171 -2.84 10.41 -4.63
N THR A 172 -2.32 10.58 -5.84
CA THR A 172 -3.14 10.58 -7.06
C THR A 172 -2.55 9.59 -8.05
N ALA A 173 -3.43 8.80 -8.66
CA ALA A 173 -3.01 7.82 -9.65
C ALA A 173 -3.98 7.78 -10.83
N SER A 174 -3.45 7.48 -12.01
CA SER A 174 -4.22 7.24 -13.22
C SER A 174 -3.85 5.90 -13.82
N GLY A 175 -4.86 5.04 -14.00
CA GLY A 175 -4.72 3.73 -14.61
C GLY A 175 -5.45 3.66 -15.95
N ALA A 176 -4.90 2.97 -16.95
CA ALA A 176 -5.58 2.78 -18.22
C ALA A 176 -5.26 1.41 -18.83
N LYS A 177 -6.30 0.66 -19.16
CA LYS A 177 -6.21 -0.57 -19.96
C LYS A 177 -6.45 -0.24 -21.42
N LYS A 178 -5.60 -0.77 -22.32
CA LYS A 178 -5.57 -0.41 -23.74
C LYS A 178 -6.24 -1.44 -24.69
N LYS A 179 -6.69 -2.58 -24.17
CA LYS A 179 -7.42 -3.61 -24.92
C LYS A 179 -8.87 -3.66 -24.45
N ASP A 180 -9.80 -3.81 -25.39
CA ASP A 180 -11.22 -3.88 -25.07
C ASP A 180 -11.59 -5.12 -24.24
N PRO A 181 -12.49 -4.98 -23.28
CA PRO A 181 -13.09 -3.74 -22.85
C PRO A 181 -12.02 -2.86 -22.15
N ARG A 182 -12.02 -1.58 -22.45
CA ARG A 182 -11.09 -0.60 -21.86
C ARG A 182 -11.69 0.01 -20.62
N HIS A 183 -10.83 0.32 -19.68
CA HIS A 183 -11.21 1.18 -18.55
C HIS A 183 -10.11 2.19 -18.26
N VAL A 184 -10.52 3.31 -17.72
CA VAL A 184 -9.64 4.37 -17.21
C VAL A 184 -10.05 4.68 -15.78
N ASN A 185 -9.08 4.71 -14.90
CA ASN A 185 -9.25 5.02 -13.50
C ASN A 185 -8.57 6.34 -13.15
N SER A 186 -9.20 7.11 -12.29
CA SER A 186 -8.66 8.32 -11.68
C SER A 186 -8.81 8.21 -10.17
N LEU A 187 -7.70 7.96 -9.46
CA LEU A 187 -7.66 7.82 -8.01
C LEU A 187 -7.13 9.10 -7.37
N MET A 188 -7.80 9.53 -6.31
CA MET A 188 -7.31 10.52 -5.35
C MET A 188 -7.50 9.98 -3.93
N ASN A 189 -6.44 9.98 -3.14
CA ASN A 189 -6.49 9.71 -1.71
C ASN A 189 -5.83 10.89 -0.97
N CYS A 190 -6.54 11.49 -0.03
CA CYS A 190 -6.05 12.57 0.80
C CYS A 190 -6.28 12.21 2.26
N GLU A 191 -5.23 12.32 3.08
CA GLU A 191 -5.29 12.04 4.50
C GLU A 191 -4.60 13.16 5.27
N VAL A 192 -5.25 13.68 6.31
CA VAL A 192 -4.74 14.73 7.18
C VAL A 192 -4.80 14.25 8.62
N GLY A 193 -3.71 14.41 9.36
CA GLY A 193 -3.64 14.06 10.77
C GLY A 193 -3.24 15.25 11.62
N MET A 194 -3.73 15.27 12.86
CA MET A 194 -3.33 16.22 13.88
C MET A 194 -3.05 15.48 15.19
N GLY A 195 -1.91 15.77 15.81
CA GLY A 195 -1.47 15.05 16.98
C GLY A 195 -0.85 15.96 18.05
N LEU A 196 -0.85 15.41 19.25
CA LEU A 196 -0.25 16.00 20.45
C LEU A 196 0.64 14.95 21.11
N THR A 197 1.79 15.36 21.62
CA THR A 197 2.61 14.55 22.54
C THR A 197 3.02 15.33 23.76
N TRP A 198 3.11 14.62 24.88
CA TRP A 198 3.69 15.09 26.13
C TRP A 198 4.91 14.24 26.47
N HIS A 199 5.98 14.91 26.92
CA HIS A 199 7.27 14.29 27.19
C HIS A 199 7.69 14.59 28.64
N ALA A 200 8.05 13.58 29.41
CA ALA A 200 8.63 13.78 30.74
C ALA A 200 9.55 12.62 31.13
N LYS A 201 10.77 12.93 31.57
CA LYS A 201 11.72 11.96 32.16
C LYS A 201 11.86 10.65 31.34
N GLY A 202 11.98 10.76 30.02
CA GLY A 202 12.09 9.61 29.10
C GLY A 202 10.76 8.98 28.67
N LEU A 203 9.64 9.38 29.28
CA LEU A 203 8.30 8.97 28.87
C LEU A 203 7.76 9.93 27.82
N THR A 204 7.19 9.39 26.74
CA THR A 204 6.42 10.14 25.74
C THR A 204 5.05 9.50 25.61
N ILE A 205 3.99 10.28 25.77
CA ILE A 205 2.61 9.86 25.56
C ILE A 205 1.99 10.80 24.53
N GLY A 206 1.19 10.25 23.62
CA GLY A 206 0.55 11.07 22.60
C GLY A 206 -0.73 10.48 22.06
N GLY A 207 -1.53 11.36 21.46
CA GLY A 207 -2.74 11.03 20.72
C GLY A 207 -2.74 11.73 19.37
N ASN A 208 -3.42 11.14 18.39
CA ASN A 208 -3.55 11.66 17.05
C ASN A 208 -4.94 11.37 16.50
N TYR A 209 -5.52 12.34 15.80
CA TYR A 209 -6.73 12.21 15.01
C TYR A 209 -6.36 12.24 13.54
N LEU A 210 -7.06 11.45 12.74
CA LEU A 210 -6.87 11.32 11.31
C LEU A 210 -8.20 11.45 10.58
N PHE A 211 -8.21 12.24 9.52
CA PHE A 211 -9.28 12.32 8.53
C PHE A 211 -8.74 11.88 7.18
N GLY A 212 -9.44 10.99 6.50
CA GLY A 212 -9.08 10.51 5.17
C GLY A 212 -10.26 10.56 4.20
N ARG A 213 -9.99 10.86 2.94
CA ARG A 213 -10.93 10.78 1.83
C ARG A 213 -10.26 10.15 0.63
N THR A 214 -10.87 9.09 0.11
CA THR A 214 -10.46 8.46 -1.15
C THR A 214 -11.59 8.57 -2.15
N THR A 215 -11.26 8.90 -3.39
CA THR A 215 -12.17 8.85 -4.54
C THR A 215 -11.48 8.09 -5.65
N GLU A 216 -12.17 7.12 -6.27
CA GLU A 216 -11.71 6.49 -7.51
C GLU A 216 -12.82 6.53 -8.53
N GLY A 217 -12.64 7.35 -9.58
CA GLY A 217 -13.51 7.39 -10.74
C GLY A 217 -13.15 6.29 -11.71
N LEU A 218 -14.15 5.57 -12.21
CA LEU A 218 -14.01 4.47 -13.15
C LEU A 218 -14.86 4.73 -14.39
N LYS A 219 -14.23 4.74 -15.56
CA LYS A 219 -14.88 4.89 -16.84
C LYS A 219 -14.55 3.74 -17.76
N PHE A 220 -15.59 3.10 -18.31
CA PHE A 220 -15.47 2.06 -19.32
C PHE A 220 -15.56 2.64 -20.74
N SER A 221 -14.96 1.96 -21.70
CA SER A 221 -15.05 2.32 -23.11
C SER A 221 -14.64 1.16 -24.01
N THR A 222 -15.03 1.25 -25.28
CA THR A 222 -14.59 0.35 -26.36
C THR A 222 -13.89 1.15 -27.46
N PHE A 223 -13.05 0.48 -28.24
CA PHE A 223 -12.39 1.14 -29.37
C PHE A 223 -13.28 1.08 -30.62
N GLY A 224 -13.71 2.25 -31.07
CA GLY A 224 -14.57 2.38 -32.22
C GLY A 224 -16.00 1.85 -31.94
N ARG A 225 -16.76 1.63 -33.00
CA ARG A 225 -18.08 1.00 -32.91
C ARG A 225 -17.92 -0.51 -32.95
N THR A 226 -18.53 -1.21 -31.98
CA THR A 226 -18.54 -2.68 -31.90
C THR A 226 -19.91 -3.13 -31.46
N ASP A 227 -20.38 -4.23 -32.06
CA ASP A 227 -21.60 -4.95 -31.62
C ASP A 227 -21.31 -5.97 -30.53
N ARG A 228 -20.03 -6.08 -30.09
CA ARG A 228 -19.63 -7.01 -29.03
C ARG A 228 -19.98 -6.41 -27.68
N VAL A 229 -20.81 -7.10 -26.93
CA VAL A 229 -21.13 -6.79 -25.55
C VAL A 229 -20.08 -7.46 -24.64
N TYR A 230 -19.53 -6.69 -23.72
CA TYR A 230 -18.57 -7.17 -22.73
C TYR A 230 -19.23 -7.29 -21.37
N HIS A 231 -18.82 -8.29 -20.60
CA HIS A 231 -19.36 -8.59 -19.29
C HIS A 231 -18.27 -8.50 -18.22
N TYR A 232 -18.68 -8.04 -17.05
CA TYR A 232 -17.88 -8.01 -15.84
C TYR A 232 -18.61 -8.71 -14.72
N LEU A 233 -17.88 -9.36 -13.83
CA LEU A 233 -18.40 -9.86 -12.58
C LEU A 233 -18.37 -8.74 -11.54
N ILE A 234 -19.51 -8.40 -10.99
CA ILE A 234 -19.62 -7.61 -9.76
C ILE A 234 -19.38 -8.59 -8.63
N ASP A 235 -18.14 -8.63 -8.12
CA ASP A 235 -17.63 -9.64 -7.18
C ASP A 235 -17.71 -9.10 -5.74
N HIS A 236 -18.61 -9.67 -4.95
CA HIS A 236 -18.72 -9.35 -3.52
C HIS A 236 -17.74 -10.17 -2.66
N GLY A 237 -16.89 -10.96 -3.30
CA GLY A 237 -15.79 -11.74 -2.73
C GLY A 237 -15.77 -13.18 -3.24
N ALA A 238 -14.55 -13.70 -3.40
CA ALA A 238 -14.33 -15.08 -3.84
C ALA A 238 -14.98 -15.44 -5.17
N TYR A 239 -14.99 -14.52 -6.14
CA TYR A 239 -15.64 -14.65 -7.44
C TYR A 239 -17.12 -15.04 -7.34
N PHE A 240 -17.81 -14.42 -6.38
CA PHE A 240 -19.23 -14.66 -6.14
C PHE A 240 -20.04 -13.38 -6.24
N GLY A 241 -20.94 -13.32 -7.20
CA GLY A 241 -21.76 -12.15 -7.51
C GLY A 241 -22.54 -12.33 -8.79
N ARG A 242 -22.83 -11.25 -9.49
CA ARG A 242 -23.57 -11.28 -10.76
C ARG A 242 -22.75 -10.67 -11.90
N GLU A 243 -23.05 -11.13 -13.13
CA GLU A 243 -22.51 -10.48 -14.32
C GLU A 243 -23.35 -9.26 -14.70
N GLU A 244 -22.65 -8.21 -15.11
CA GLU A 244 -23.24 -7.02 -15.73
C GLU A 244 -22.52 -6.72 -17.04
N SER A 245 -23.28 -6.18 -18.02
CA SER A 245 -22.78 -5.80 -19.33
C SER A 245 -22.52 -4.30 -19.43
N THR A 246 -21.57 -3.91 -20.27
CA THR A 246 -21.17 -2.51 -20.45
C THR A 246 -22.23 -1.66 -21.18
N ASP A 247 -23.16 -2.27 -21.89
CA ASP A 247 -24.30 -1.62 -22.56
C ASP A 247 -25.50 -1.40 -21.63
N GLY A 248 -25.40 -1.84 -20.37
CA GLY A 248 -26.42 -1.64 -19.34
C GLY A 248 -26.25 -0.34 -18.56
N ASN A 249 -27.23 -0.05 -17.68
CA ASN A 249 -27.21 1.09 -16.76
C ASN A 249 -26.77 0.68 -15.34
N GLY A 250 -26.04 -0.42 -15.19
CA GLY A 250 -25.58 -0.98 -13.93
C GLY A 250 -24.27 -0.35 -13.42
N HIS A 251 -23.54 -1.14 -12.64
CA HIS A 251 -22.22 -0.76 -12.08
C HIS A 251 -21.19 -0.49 -13.18
N VAL A 252 -21.27 -1.21 -14.29
CA VAL A 252 -20.44 -1.02 -15.49
C VAL A 252 -21.28 -0.38 -16.58
N SER A 253 -20.82 0.77 -17.08
CA SER A 253 -21.49 1.49 -18.17
C SER A 253 -20.42 2.25 -18.92
N ASP A 254 -20.51 2.31 -20.24
CA ASP A 254 -19.61 3.09 -21.08
C ASP A 254 -20.02 4.56 -21.25
N ASP A 255 -21.23 4.92 -20.79
CA ASP A 255 -21.76 6.29 -20.91
C ASP A 255 -21.20 7.25 -19.88
N ASN A 256 -21.02 6.81 -18.62
CA ASN A 256 -20.70 7.69 -17.49
C ASN A 256 -19.56 7.19 -16.62
N GLU A 257 -18.73 8.10 -16.12
CA GLU A 257 -17.80 7.82 -15.04
C GLU A 257 -18.55 7.55 -13.73
N ARG A 258 -18.17 6.48 -13.03
CA ARG A 258 -18.77 6.11 -11.75
C ARG A 258 -17.74 6.27 -10.63
N PRO A 259 -17.98 7.16 -9.66
CA PRO A 259 -17.08 7.37 -8.55
C PRO A 259 -17.34 6.39 -7.41
N LEU A 260 -16.27 5.86 -6.82
CA LEU A 260 -16.27 5.29 -5.49
C LEU A 260 -15.75 6.37 -4.54
N LEU A 261 -16.47 6.65 -3.47
CA LEU A 261 -16.08 7.53 -2.38
C LEU A 261 -15.90 6.72 -1.10
N ASP A 262 -14.81 6.96 -0.39
CA ASP A 262 -14.52 6.37 0.92
C ASP A 262 -14.03 7.48 1.87
N ILE A 263 -14.69 7.64 3.01
CA ILE A 263 -14.34 8.59 4.06
C ILE A 263 -13.88 7.81 5.29
N ARG A 264 -12.81 8.28 5.92
CA ARG A 264 -12.20 7.64 7.08
C ARG A 264 -11.98 8.63 8.21
N HIS A 265 -12.26 8.15 9.42
CA HIS A 265 -11.96 8.85 10.67
C HIS A 265 -11.15 7.92 11.56
N GLY A 266 -10.01 8.37 12.05
CA GLY A 266 -9.13 7.54 12.88
C GLY A 266 -8.69 8.24 14.15
N LEU A 267 -8.46 7.43 15.18
CA LEU A 267 -7.85 7.85 16.43
C LEU A 267 -6.68 6.92 16.72
N SER A 268 -5.56 7.45 17.18
CA SER A 268 -4.45 6.63 17.63
C SER A 268 -3.84 7.18 18.91
N ALA A 269 -3.21 6.29 19.68
CA ALA A 269 -2.50 6.61 20.91
C ALA A 269 -1.10 5.99 20.88
N LEU A 270 -0.15 6.68 21.46
CA LEU A 270 1.27 6.33 21.52
C LEU A 270 1.74 6.44 22.97
N ALA A 271 2.52 5.46 23.42
CA ALA A 271 3.30 5.55 24.65
C ALA A 271 4.69 4.96 24.40
N THR A 272 5.76 5.70 24.78
CA THR A 272 7.14 5.21 24.69
C THR A 272 7.91 5.59 25.93
N TYR A 273 8.85 4.74 26.30
CA TYR A 273 9.75 4.98 27.43
C TYR A 273 11.19 4.69 27.01
N GLN A 274 12.09 5.62 27.30
CA GLN A 274 13.52 5.49 27.01
C GLN A 274 14.33 5.72 28.29
N GLN A 275 15.24 4.79 28.58
CA GLN A 275 16.16 4.89 29.72
C GLN A 275 17.53 4.36 29.29
N GLY A 276 18.51 5.26 29.17
CA GLY A 276 19.85 4.92 28.69
C GLY A 276 19.82 4.29 27.31
N ALA A 277 20.41 3.10 27.17
CA ALA A 277 20.45 2.32 25.94
C ALA A 277 19.11 1.61 25.60
N TRP A 278 18.16 1.59 26.52
CA TRP A 278 16.90 0.86 26.38
C TRP A 278 15.78 1.80 25.96
N ALA A 279 15.00 1.36 24.98
CA ALA A 279 13.79 2.05 24.59
C ALA A 279 12.67 1.03 24.33
N TRP A 280 11.47 1.41 24.71
CA TRP A 280 10.28 0.61 24.52
C TRP A 280 9.13 1.51 24.03
N GLY A 281 8.26 0.98 23.18
CA GLY A 281 7.12 1.73 22.69
C GLY A 281 5.94 0.84 22.30
N ILE A 282 4.76 1.43 22.40
CA ILE A 282 3.50 0.88 21.92
C ILE A 282 2.70 1.99 21.25
N GLU A 283 2.13 1.69 20.12
CA GLU A 283 1.22 2.56 19.37
C GLU A 283 0.05 1.74 18.88
N GLY A 284 -1.17 2.23 19.07
CA GLY A 284 -2.37 1.58 18.57
C GLY A 284 -3.34 2.56 17.98
N GLY A 285 -4.15 2.12 17.05
CA GLY A 285 -5.13 2.94 16.34
C GLY A 285 -6.44 2.20 16.06
N TRP A 286 -7.47 3.00 15.90
CA TRP A 286 -8.76 2.59 15.37
C TRP A 286 -9.16 3.54 14.26
N THR A 287 -9.73 3.00 13.19
CA THR A 287 -10.21 3.77 12.04
C THR A 287 -11.57 3.24 11.62
N HIS A 288 -12.53 4.13 11.54
CA HIS A 288 -13.84 3.87 10.93
C HIS A 288 -13.85 4.38 9.50
N ARG A 289 -14.37 3.59 8.58
CA ARG A 289 -14.58 3.97 7.17
C ARG A 289 -16.02 3.79 6.76
N HIS A 290 -16.48 4.64 5.87
CA HIS A 290 -17.78 4.53 5.19
C HIS A 290 -17.73 5.20 3.83
N GLY A 291 -18.63 4.80 2.95
CA GLY A 291 -18.68 5.40 1.62
C GLY A 291 -19.70 4.73 0.72
N HIS A 292 -19.61 5.05 -0.58
CA HIS A 292 -20.53 4.56 -1.60
C HIS A 292 -19.88 4.46 -2.98
N TYR A 293 -20.53 3.73 -3.88
CA TYR A 293 -20.19 3.64 -5.28
C TYR A 293 -21.36 4.12 -6.15
N GLY A 294 -21.08 5.03 -7.05
CA GLY A 294 -22.08 5.81 -7.77
C GLY A 294 -22.35 7.14 -7.11
N LEU A 295 -23.37 7.82 -7.52
CA LEU A 295 -23.77 9.13 -6.98
C LEU A 295 -25.29 9.24 -6.96
N GLU A 296 -25.83 9.64 -5.82
CA GLU A 296 -27.27 9.93 -5.70
C GLU A 296 -27.57 11.28 -6.34
N SER A 297 -27.98 11.25 -7.61
CA SER A 297 -28.37 12.44 -8.38
C SER A 297 -29.42 12.07 -9.43
N PRO A 298 -30.10 13.03 -10.05
CA PRO A 298 -31.07 12.76 -11.11
C PRO A 298 -30.52 11.98 -12.31
N SER A 299 -29.20 12.03 -12.53
CA SER A 299 -28.53 11.36 -13.67
C SER A 299 -27.70 10.15 -13.29
N MET A 300 -27.55 9.84 -12.00
CA MET A 300 -26.75 8.71 -11.52
C MET A 300 -27.45 7.96 -10.39
N ILE A 301 -27.03 6.72 -10.19
CA ILE A 301 -27.52 5.83 -9.15
C ILE A 301 -26.39 5.58 -8.16
N ASP A 302 -26.71 5.66 -6.86
CA ASP A 302 -25.88 5.16 -5.78
C ASP A 302 -26.12 3.66 -5.63
N PHE A 303 -25.21 2.83 -6.16
CA PHE A 303 -25.39 1.39 -6.25
C PHE A 303 -25.06 0.66 -4.96
N ASN A 304 -23.92 1.00 -4.35
CA ASN A 304 -23.40 0.32 -3.17
C ASN A 304 -23.04 1.31 -2.10
N ARG A 305 -23.26 0.89 -0.85
CA ARG A 305 -22.71 1.53 0.35
C ARG A 305 -21.79 0.58 1.07
N HIS A 306 -20.80 1.11 1.74
CA HIS A 306 -19.92 0.30 2.56
C HIS A 306 -19.62 0.97 3.90
N SER A 307 -19.31 0.13 4.88
CA SER A 307 -18.81 0.57 6.17
C SER A 307 -17.83 -0.45 6.73
N GLY A 308 -16.94 0.00 7.58
CA GLY A 308 -15.97 -0.89 8.18
C GLY A 308 -15.13 -0.25 9.27
N ASP A 309 -14.48 -1.11 10.05
CA ASP A 309 -13.59 -0.72 11.13
C ASP A 309 -12.26 -1.42 10.96
N ALA A 310 -11.19 -0.71 11.28
CA ALA A 310 -9.85 -1.23 11.35
C ALA A 310 -9.23 -0.96 12.71
N TRP A 311 -8.48 -1.93 13.21
CA TRP A 311 -7.72 -1.84 14.45
C TRP A 311 -6.30 -2.23 14.16
N ASP A 312 -5.36 -1.51 14.74
CA ASP A 312 -3.97 -1.91 14.70
C ASP A 312 -3.28 -1.59 16.03
N ILE A 313 -2.30 -2.42 16.34
CA ILE A 313 -1.41 -2.22 17.47
C ILE A 313 0.00 -2.62 17.05
N ARG A 314 0.98 -1.82 17.40
CA ARG A 314 2.39 -2.07 17.20
C ARG A 314 3.13 -1.81 18.50
N SER A 315 3.93 -2.76 18.93
CA SER A 315 4.88 -2.57 20.03
C SER A 315 6.29 -2.87 19.54
N TRP A 316 7.27 -2.24 20.16
CA TRP A 316 8.66 -2.46 19.89
C TRP A 316 9.50 -2.30 21.15
N TRP A 317 10.55 -3.04 21.20
CA TRP A 317 11.58 -2.96 22.21
C TRP A 317 12.93 -2.83 21.52
N GLN A 318 13.82 -1.96 22.01
CA GLN A 318 15.12 -1.68 21.44
C GLN A 318 16.18 -1.55 22.52
N HIS A 319 17.32 -2.13 22.26
CA HIS A 319 18.57 -1.86 22.98
C HIS A 319 19.59 -1.34 21.97
N ASP A 320 20.20 -0.18 22.27
CA ASP A 320 21.20 0.47 21.42
C ASP A 320 22.31 1.03 22.32
N ASP A 321 23.49 0.40 22.26
CA ASP A 321 24.68 0.80 23.02
C ASP A 321 25.69 1.60 22.17
N GLY A 322 25.30 1.99 20.95
CA GLY A 322 26.13 2.70 19.98
C GLY A 322 27.10 1.81 19.20
N THR A 323 27.42 0.61 19.68
CA THR A 323 28.25 -0.39 18.99
C THR A 323 27.43 -1.53 18.40
N SER A 324 26.28 -1.79 19.01
CA SER A 324 25.29 -2.75 18.58
C SER A 324 23.88 -2.21 18.80
N MET A 325 22.94 -2.67 17.98
CA MET A 325 21.51 -2.38 18.14
C MET A 325 20.71 -3.66 17.96
N GLN A 326 19.77 -3.87 18.85
CA GLN A 326 18.82 -4.98 18.81
C GLN A 326 17.42 -4.40 18.91
N ARG A 327 16.53 -4.78 18.00
CA ARG A 327 15.12 -4.41 18.04
C ARG A 327 14.24 -5.60 17.82
N VAL A 328 13.23 -5.75 18.62
CA VAL A 328 12.11 -6.67 18.42
C VAL A 328 10.84 -5.86 18.28
N SER A 329 10.03 -6.20 17.29
CA SER A 329 8.74 -5.55 17.06
C SER A 329 7.66 -6.59 16.87
N LEU A 330 6.48 -6.30 17.41
CA LEU A 330 5.26 -7.09 17.24
C LEU A 330 4.17 -6.14 16.75
N SER A 331 3.43 -6.55 15.72
CA SER A 331 2.28 -5.80 15.23
C SER A 331 1.10 -6.72 14.92
N TYR A 332 -0.09 -6.23 15.20
CA TYR A 332 -1.34 -6.86 14.81
C TYR A 332 -2.22 -5.82 14.14
N SER A 333 -2.86 -6.20 13.05
CA SER A 333 -3.90 -5.40 12.40
C SER A 333 -5.12 -6.25 12.06
N HIS A 334 -6.28 -5.65 12.25
CA HIS A 334 -7.58 -6.19 11.84
C HIS A 334 -8.28 -5.15 10.99
N GLN A 335 -8.89 -5.59 9.90
CA GLN A 335 -9.78 -4.77 9.08
C GLN A 335 -11.04 -5.56 8.77
N GLY A 336 -12.20 -4.99 9.07
CA GLY A 336 -13.51 -5.50 8.70
C GLY A 336 -14.20 -4.51 7.76
N VAL A 337 -14.74 -4.99 6.64
CA VAL A 337 -15.51 -4.18 5.69
C VAL A 337 -16.79 -4.94 5.32
N LYS A 338 -17.90 -4.22 5.27
CA LYS A 338 -19.19 -4.71 4.79
C LYS A 338 -19.59 -3.90 3.57
N ASP A 339 -20.03 -4.59 2.55
CA ASP A 339 -20.58 -4.03 1.33
C ASP A 339 -22.09 -4.29 1.28
N TYR A 340 -22.84 -3.26 0.95
CA TYR A 340 -24.29 -3.28 0.84
C TYR A 340 -24.71 -2.78 -0.52
N GLU A 341 -25.51 -3.54 -1.25
CA GLU A 341 -26.13 -3.10 -2.48
C GLU A 341 -27.48 -2.46 -2.20
N ARG A 342 -27.73 -1.33 -2.82
CA ARG A 342 -28.97 -0.59 -2.67
C ARG A 342 -30.05 -1.09 -3.62
N THR A 343 -31.22 -1.39 -3.10
CA THR A 343 -32.40 -1.67 -3.90
C THR A 343 -33.10 -0.36 -4.26
N TYR A 344 -33.31 -0.10 -5.53
CA TYR A 344 -33.93 1.13 -6.03
C TYR A 344 -34.97 0.87 -7.11
N ARG A 345 -35.84 1.86 -7.35
CA ARG A 345 -36.72 1.94 -8.52
C ARG A 345 -36.63 3.34 -9.12
N ILE A 346 -36.56 3.37 -10.44
CA ILE A 346 -36.67 4.60 -11.20
C ILE A 346 -38.16 4.83 -11.46
N ILE A 347 -38.68 5.98 -11.02
CA ILE A 347 -40.07 6.37 -11.15
C ILE A 347 -40.10 7.62 -12.01
N THR A 348 -40.86 7.60 -13.11
CA THR A 348 -41.09 8.77 -13.94
C THR A 348 -42.53 9.22 -13.74
N ASP A 349 -42.72 10.40 -13.18
CA ASP A 349 -44.03 11.02 -12.97
C ASP A 349 -44.04 12.43 -13.58
N HIS A 350 -45.01 12.70 -14.43
CA HIS A 350 -45.18 14.00 -15.16
C HIS A 350 -43.90 14.48 -15.85
N GLY A 351 -43.10 13.54 -16.41
CA GLY A 351 -41.85 13.87 -17.13
C GLY A 351 -40.64 14.13 -16.19
N VAL A 352 -40.80 14.01 -14.90
CA VAL A 352 -39.70 14.04 -13.91
C VAL A 352 -39.33 12.62 -13.53
N THR A 353 -38.07 12.29 -13.72
CA THR A 353 -37.52 10.98 -13.31
C THR A 353 -36.88 11.12 -11.93
N ASP A 354 -37.32 10.27 -10.99
CA ASP A 354 -36.82 10.21 -9.62
C ASP A 354 -36.37 8.78 -9.30
N THR A 355 -35.29 8.62 -8.55
CA THR A 355 -34.77 7.32 -8.08
C THR A 355 -35.11 7.15 -6.62
N ARG A 356 -35.96 6.18 -6.31
CA ARG A 356 -36.33 5.84 -4.91
C ARG A 356 -35.59 4.61 -4.44
N TYR A 357 -34.91 4.75 -3.32
CA TYR A 357 -34.19 3.67 -2.63
C TYR A 357 -35.07 3.09 -1.52
N TYR A 358 -35.03 1.75 -1.40
CA TYR A 358 -35.92 1.03 -0.47
C TYR A 358 -35.18 0.30 0.63
N ASP A 359 -34.03 -0.33 0.32
CA ASP A 359 -33.30 -1.20 1.23
C ASP A 359 -31.83 -1.30 0.85
N ASP A 360 -30.97 -1.56 1.82
CA ASP A 360 -29.54 -1.82 1.66
C ASP A 360 -29.27 -3.29 2.01
N ARG A 361 -28.99 -4.13 1.02
CA ARG A 361 -28.74 -5.57 1.19
C ARG A 361 -27.28 -5.86 1.41
N LEU A 362 -26.94 -6.58 2.49
CA LEU A 362 -25.58 -7.03 2.73
C LEU A 362 -25.16 -8.05 1.69
N MET A 363 -24.18 -7.67 0.83
CA MET A 363 -23.64 -8.49 -0.25
C MET A 363 -22.27 -9.07 0.09
N GLY A 364 -21.43 -8.31 0.75
CA GLY A 364 -20.06 -8.70 1.09
C GLY A 364 -19.71 -8.43 2.55
N LYS A 365 -18.98 -9.37 3.18
CA LYS A 365 -18.32 -9.19 4.47
C LYS A 365 -16.89 -9.70 4.38
N HIS A 366 -15.94 -8.79 4.48
CA HIS A 366 -14.52 -9.07 4.36
C HIS A 366 -13.82 -8.81 5.70
N GLN A 367 -13.00 -9.74 6.14
CA GLN A 367 -12.20 -9.63 7.35
C GLN A 367 -10.75 -10.02 7.05
N TYR A 368 -9.84 -9.13 7.36
CA TYR A 368 -8.40 -9.31 7.18
C TYR A 368 -7.71 -9.16 8.53
N ASN A 369 -6.84 -10.12 8.84
CA ASN A 369 -6.03 -10.07 10.05
C ASN A 369 -4.58 -10.32 9.66
N VAL A 370 -3.68 -9.49 10.16
CA VAL A 370 -2.25 -9.63 9.96
C VAL A 370 -1.56 -9.56 11.32
N LEU A 371 -0.82 -10.60 11.65
CA LEU A 371 0.09 -10.63 12.78
C LEU A 371 1.51 -10.67 12.23
N ALA A 372 2.36 -9.73 12.63
CA ALA A 372 3.77 -9.73 12.23
C ALA A 372 4.68 -9.56 13.44
N ALA A 373 5.76 -10.33 13.45
CA ALA A 373 6.85 -10.22 14.41
C ALA A 373 8.15 -10.03 13.65
N SER A 374 9.01 -9.12 14.09
CA SER A 374 10.33 -8.92 13.50
C SER A 374 11.41 -8.73 14.55
N ALA A 375 12.61 -9.21 14.22
CA ALA A 375 13.83 -8.96 14.98
C ALA A 375 14.87 -8.34 14.02
N ASP A 376 15.47 -7.24 14.42
CA ASP A 376 16.56 -6.56 13.71
C ASP A 376 17.78 -6.51 14.64
N LEU A 377 18.87 -7.14 14.24
CA LEU A 377 20.12 -7.22 14.97
C LEU A 377 21.22 -6.56 14.15
N ARG A 378 21.93 -5.61 14.74
CA ARG A 378 23.02 -4.88 14.11
C ARG A 378 24.23 -4.89 15.02
N TRP A 379 25.40 -5.07 14.45
CA TRP A 379 26.65 -5.07 15.20
C TRP A 379 27.82 -4.55 14.38
N GLY A 380 28.87 -4.17 15.11
CA GLY A 380 30.04 -3.51 14.55
C GLY A 380 29.68 -2.16 13.96
N ILE A 381 28.86 -1.37 14.67
CA ILE A 381 28.44 -0.03 14.26
C ILE A 381 29.67 0.89 14.35
N LYS A 382 30.06 1.45 13.21
CA LYS A 382 31.13 2.43 13.09
C LYS A 382 30.61 3.61 12.28
N ARG A 383 30.76 4.83 12.80
CA ARG A 383 30.23 6.05 12.15
C ARG A 383 28.76 5.88 11.75
N GLN A 384 27.94 5.26 12.62
CA GLN A 384 26.51 4.98 12.43
C GLN A 384 26.18 3.96 11.32
N LEU A 385 27.17 3.32 10.71
CA LEU A 385 27.00 2.23 9.75
C LEU A 385 27.26 0.90 10.45
N ALA A 386 26.25 0.03 10.47
CA ALA A 386 26.43 -1.33 10.97
C ALA A 386 27.27 -2.16 9.99
N THR A 387 28.28 -2.84 10.49
CA THR A 387 29.09 -3.76 9.67
C THR A 387 28.26 -4.98 9.24
N TRP A 388 27.44 -5.49 10.16
CA TRP A 388 26.52 -6.59 9.93
C TRP A 388 25.11 -6.21 10.39
N GLN A 389 24.14 -6.66 9.64
CA GLN A 389 22.73 -6.60 10.02
C GLN A 389 22.07 -7.93 9.70
N LEU A 390 21.27 -8.44 10.64
CA LEU A 390 20.43 -9.61 10.46
C LEU A 390 19.00 -9.21 10.80
N GLN A 391 18.07 -9.45 9.91
CA GLN A 391 16.66 -9.20 10.10
C GLN A 391 15.88 -10.49 9.88
N ALA A 392 15.07 -10.88 10.84
CA ALA A 392 14.12 -11.97 10.73
C ALA A 392 12.69 -11.41 10.83
N THR A 393 11.80 -11.85 9.97
CA THR A 393 10.39 -11.44 9.98
C THR A 393 9.48 -12.66 9.83
N LEU A 394 8.49 -12.75 10.68
CA LEU A 394 7.40 -13.72 10.60
C LEU A 394 6.10 -12.96 10.42
N THR A 395 5.33 -13.31 9.38
CA THR A 395 4.02 -12.69 9.10
C THR A 395 2.97 -13.77 8.96
N HIS A 396 1.84 -13.62 9.64
CA HIS A 396 0.68 -14.49 9.50
C HIS A 396 -0.52 -13.67 9.03
N ASN A 397 -1.00 -13.97 7.82
CA ASN A 397 -2.16 -13.35 7.20
C ASN A 397 -3.36 -14.30 7.27
N ARG A 398 -4.51 -13.79 7.66
CA ARG A 398 -5.79 -14.51 7.61
C ARG A 398 -6.84 -13.64 6.96
N ARG A 399 -7.47 -14.17 5.92
CA ARG A 399 -8.57 -13.53 5.21
C ARG A 399 -9.81 -14.42 5.32
N ASN A 400 -10.93 -13.83 5.74
CA ASN A 400 -12.23 -14.49 5.80
C ASN A 400 -13.24 -13.62 5.05
N ILE A 401 -13.90 -14.23 4.06
CA ILE A 401 -14.88 -13.55 3.20
C ILE A 401 -16.18 -14.32 3.25
N THR A 402 -17.28 -13.58 3.30
CA THR A 402 -18.61 -14.07 2.98
C THR A 402 -19.22 -13.17 1.93
N ALA A 403 -19.50 -13.71 0.76
CA ALA A 403 -20.23 -13.04 -0.30
C ALA A 403 -21.65 -13.61 -0.41
N SER A 404 -22.62 -12.76 -0.68
CA SER A 404 -24.04 -13.12 -0.67
C SER A 404 -24.71 -12.62 -1.95
N LEU A 405 -25.52 -13.48 -2.57
CA LEU A 405 -26.50 -13.12 -3.58
C LEU A 405 -27.77 -13.90 -3.22
N TYR A 406 -28.57 -13.28 -2.37
CA TYR A 406 -29.69 -13.94 -1.71
C TYR A 406 -30.60 -14.71 -2.68
N PRO A 407 -30.97 -15.98 -2.37
CA PRO A 407 -30.75 -16.69 -1.09
C PRO A 407 -29.40 -17.40 -0.95
N PHE A 408 -28.50 -17.30 -1.90
CA PHE A 408 -27.21 -17.99 -1.95
C PHE A 408 -26.11 -17.20 -1.23
N TYR A 409 -25.11 -17.91 -0.71
CA TYR A 409 -23.87 -17.32 -0.21
C TYR A 409 -22.67 -18.21 -0.48
N ARG A 410 -21.50 -17.60 -0.48
CA ARG A 410 -20.17 -18.25 -0.55
C ARG A 410 -19.29 -17.77 0.58
N GLN A 411 -18.58 -18.70 1.20
CA GLN A 411 -17.57 -18.40 2.21
C GLN A 411 -16.19 -18.85 1.72
N GLN A 412 -15.18 -18.04 1.98
CA GLN A 412 -13.77 -18.36 1.70
C GLN A 412 -12.94 -18.04 2.94
N LEU A 413 -11.99 -18.94 3.26
CA LEU A 413 -10.99 -18.71 4.28
C LEU A 413 -9.61 -18.98 3.68
N THR A 414 -8.72 -17.97 3.74
CA THR A 414 -7.32 -18.16 3.37
C THR A 414 -6.41 -17.76 4.53
N ARG A 415 -5.30 -18.49 4.67
CA ARG A 415 -4.25 -18.24 5.65
C ARG A 415 -2.91 -18.38 4.95
N LEU A 416 -1.96 -17.53 5.31
CA LEU A 416 -0.58 -17.61 4.83
C LEU A 416 0.35 -17.19 5.96
N THR A 417 1.32 -18.05 6.28
CA THR A 417 2.42 -17.73 7.19
C THR A 417 3.69 -17.65 6.36
N GLU A 418 4.37 -16.52 6.44
CA GLU A 418 5.62 -16.27 5.74
C GLU A 418 6.73 -15.94 6.73
N PHE A 419 7.86 -16.61 6.61
CA PHE A 419 9.10 -16.34 7.33
C PHE A 419 10.14 -15.84 6.34
N THR A 420 10.83 -14.75 6.68
CA THR A 420 11.95 -14.23 5.90
C THR A 420 13.14 -13.95 6.79
N LEU A 421 14.33 -14.30 6.31
CA LEU A 421 15.61 -13.98 6.91
C LEU A 421 16.43 -13.17 5.92
N GLN A 422 16.93 -12.02 6.37
CA GLN A 422 17.75 -11.11 5.58
C GLN A 422 19.05 -10.82 6.32
N GLY A 423 20.18 -11.03 5.64
CA GLY A 423 21.50 -10.63 6.11
C GLY A 423 22.04 -9.49 5.25
N THR A 424 22.64 -8.49 5.88
CA THR A 424 23.34 -7.39 5.19
C THR A 424 24.75 -7.29 5.73
N ARG A 425 25.73 -7.22 4.82
CA ARG A 425 27.12 -6.94 5.12
C ARG A 425 27.55 -5.63 4.46
N ASN A 426 28.10 -4.73 5.26
CA ASN A 426 28.68 -3.47 4.78
C ASN A 426 30.21 -3.51 4.94
N TRP A 427 30.92 -3.12 3.90
CA TRP A 427 32.36 -2.96 3.87
C TRP A 427 32.69 -1.48 3.70
N LEU A 428 33.31 -0.90 4.73
CA LEU A 428 33.82 0.46 4.68
C LEU A 428 35.26 0.41 4.19
N MET A 429 35.52 1.02 3.03
CA MET A 429 36.84 1.11 2.40
C MET A 429 37.62 2.32 2.93
N ALA A 430 38.94 2.33 2.70
CA ALA A 430 39.84 3.39 3.18
C ALA A 430 39.52 4.80 2.64
N ASN A 431 38.93 4.88 1.45
CA ASN A 431 38.52 6.14 0.81
C ASN A 431 37.03 6.49 1.07
N ASP A 432 36.48 5.99 2.17
CA ASP A 432 35.09 6.21 2.58
C ASP A 432 34.02 5.70 1.60
N GLN A 433 34.38 4.87 0.66
CA GLN A 433 33.42 4.11 -0.14
C GLN A 433 32.79 3.01 0.69
N VAL A 434 31.52 2.70 0.42
CA VAL A 434 30.81 1.59 1.07
C VAL A 434 30.28 0.63 0.02
N TRP A 435 30.61 -0.63 0.18
CA TRP A 435 29.96 -1.74 -0.49
C TRP A 435 28.99 -2.43 0.46
N SER A 436 27.79 -2.70 0.01
CA SER A 436 26.78 -3.44 0.78
C SER A 436 26.28 -4.61 -0.03
N LEU A 437 26.27 -5.77 0.58
CA LEU A 437 25.61 -6.96 0.05
C LEU A 437 24.48 -7.34 0.98
N LYS A 438 23.28 -7.44 0.43
CA LYS A 438 22.06 -7.90 1.10
C LYS A 438 21.62 -9.20 0.47
N LEU A 439 21.44 -10.23 1.27
CA LEU A 439 20.89 -11.52 0.88
C LEU A 439 19.63 -11.78 1.69
N GLN A 440 18.61 -12.30 1.03
CA GLN A 440 17.34 -12.65 1.67
C GLN A 440 16.90 -14.04 1.23
N ALA A 441 16.45 -14.83 2.17
CA ALA A 441 15.76 -16.09 1.94
C ALA A 441 14.42 -16.08 2.68
N GLY A 442 13.42 -16.73 2.13
CA GLY A 442 12.10 -16.79 2.73
C GLY A 442 11.38 -18.09 2.36
N TRP A 443 10.47 -18.45 3.23
CA TRP A 443 9.58 -19.57 3.05
C TRP A 443 8.19 -19.22 3.54
N ALA A 444 7.16 -19.62 2.77
CA ALA A 444 5.78 -19.43 3.16
C ALA A 444 5.00 -20.73 3.05
N THR A 445 4.01 -20.87 3.91
CA THR A 445 3.03 -21.96 3.87
C THR A 445 1.65 -21.41 4.19
N GLY A 446 0.66 -21.90 3.48
CA GLY A 446 -0.71 -21.46 3.64
C GLY A 446 -1.71 -22.60 3.51
N GLY A 447 -2.98 -22.23 3.53
CA GLY A 447 -4.11 -23.13 3.40
C GLY A 447 -5.41 -22.46 3.79
N GLY A 448 -6.48 -23.23 3.88
CA GLY A 448 -7.80 -22.75 4.23
C GLY A 448 -8.88 -23.51 3.49
N THR A 449 -9.99 -22.82 3.21
CA THR A 449 -11.13 -23.34 2.43
C THR A 449 -11.29 -22.46 1.20
N ALA A 450 -11.07 -23.00 0.01
CA ALA A 450 -11.15 -22.25 -1.25
C ALA A 450 -12.54 -21.64 -1.43
N TRP A 451 -13.59 -22.41 -1.16
CA TRP A 451 -14.96 -21.93 -1.06
C TRP A 451 -15.86 -22.95 -0.32
N ARG A 452 -16.92 -22.46 0.22
CA ARG A 452 -18.04 -23.23 0.74
C ARG A 452 -19.32 -22.49 0.43
N ASP A 453 -20.16 -23.05 -0.44
CA ASP A 453 -21.45 -22.49 -0.82
C ASP A 453 -22.57 -23.00 0.08
N GLY A 454 -23.62 -22.20 0.19
CA GLY A 454 -24.82 -22.52 0.94
C GLY A 454 -25.97 -21.57 0.63
N THR A 455 -27.07 -21.78 1.33
CA THR A 455 -28.28 -20.96 1.21
C THR A 455 -28.77 -20.51 2.58
N TYR A 456 -29.25 -19.27 2.66
CA TYR A 456 -29.86 -18.72 3.88
C TYR A 456 -31.27 -19.29 4.12
N GLN A 457 -31.97 -19.60 3.02
CA GLN A 457 -33.29 -20.28 3.00
C GLN A 457 -33.40 -21.10 1.73
N ALA A 458 -34.43 -21.94 1.66
CA ALA A 458 -34.71 -22.70 0.44
C ALA A 458 -34.92 -21.75 -0.75
N PRO A 459 -34.20 -21.92 -1.85
CA PRO A 459 -34.39 -21.10 -3.04
C PRO A 459 -35.80 -21.25 -3.60
N ALA A 460 -36.35 -20.19 -4.18
CA ALA A 460 -37.55 -20.27 -4.98
C ALA A 460 -37.30 -21.17 -6.21
N ALA A 461 -38.36 -21.75 -6.76
CA ALA A 461 -38.23 -22.72 -7.87
C ALA A 461 -37.57 -22.13 -9.13
N ASP A 462 -37.64 -20.82 -9.31
CA ASP A 462 -37.06 -20.05 -10.42
C ASP A 462 -35.70 -19.41 -10.08
N ALA A 463 -35.24 -19.52 -8.82
CA ALA A 463 -33.97 -18.96 -8.40
C ALA A 463 -32.82 -19.86 -8.87
N SER A 464 -31.87 -19.28 -9.60
CA SER A 464 -30.65 -19.93 -10.03
C SER A 464 -29.45 -19.45 -9.20
N ALA A 465 -28.53 -20.36 -8.89
CA ALA A 465 -27.26 -19.99 -8.26
C ALA A 465 -26.43 -19.11 -9.20
N PRO A 466 -25.58 -18.22 -8.66
CA PRO A 466 -24.64 -17.45 -9.46
C PRO A 466 -23.77 -18.36 -10.33
N ARG A 467 -23.32 -17.82 -11.46
CA ARG A 467 -22.38 -18.50 -12.35
C ARG A 467 -21.07 -18.82 -11.62
N GLU A 468 -20.54 -20.00 -11.88
CA GLU A 468 -19.28 -20.44 -11.29
C GLU A 468 -18.07 -19.95 -12.07
N TYR A 469 -17.08 -19.41 -11.36
CA TYR A 469 -15.79 -18.97 -11.88
C TYR A 469 -14.65 -19.76 -11.22
N THR A 470 -14.80 -21.07 -11.15
CA THR A 470 -13.92 -21.98 -10.41
C THR A 470 -12.44 -21.80 -10.78
N LEU A 471 -12.10 -21.62 -12.06
CA LEU A 471 -10.73 -21.43 -12.50
C LEU A 471 -10.09 -20.16 -11.90
N TYR A 472 -10.78 -19.03 -11.96
CA TYR A 472 -10.29 -17.75 -11.42
C TYR A 472 -10.21 -17.78 -9.90
N LEU A 473 -11.23 -18.35 -9.26
CA LEU A 473 -11.26 -18.56 -7.82
C LEU A 473 -10.07 -19.40 -7.34
N MET A 474 -9.79 -20.53 -8.02
CA MET A 474 -8.69 -21.41 -7.64
C MET A 474 -7.32 -20.79 -7.91
N ARG A 475 -7.14 -20.05 -9.00
CA ARG A 475 -5.92 -19.26 -9.24
C ARG A 475 -5.68 -18.25 -8.11
N GLN A 476 -6.73 -17.52 -7.68
CA GLN A 476 -6.62 -16.58 -6.57
C GLN A 476 -6.30 -17.29 -5.24
N TYR A 477 -6.99 -18.41 -4.97
CA TYR A 477 -6.76 -19.20 -3.77
C TYR A 477 -5.33 -19.72 -3.70
N GLU A 478 -4.81 -20.31 -4.77
CA GLU A 478 -3.42 -20.77 -4.83
C GLU A 478 -2.44 -19.62 -4.67
N TYR A 479 -2.66 -18.48 -5.32
CA TYR A 479 -1.82 -17.31 -5.12
C TYR A 479 -1.78 -16.88 -3.65
N GLN A 480 -2.88 -16.98 -2.91
CA GLN A 480 -2.97 -16.56 -1.50
C GLN A 480 -2.46 -17.61 -0.51
N THR A 481 -2.39 -18.90 -0.89
CA THR A 481 -2.16 -19.99 0.07
C THR A 481 -1.03 -20.95 -0.31
N ALA A 482 -0.55 -20.94 -1.55
CA ALA A 482 0.48 -21.86 -2.00
C ALA A 482 1.75 -21.74 -1.16
N ARG A 483 2.37 -22.89 -0.87
CA ARG A 483 3.73 -22.94 -0.33
C ARG A 483 4.67 -22.28 -1.31
N ARG A 484 5.59 -21.45 -0.80
CA ARG A 484 6.51 -20.74 -1.68
C ARG A 484 7.87 -20.50 -1.05
N LEU A 485 8.87 -20.44 -1.92
CA LEU A 485 10.24 -20.04 -1.59
C LEU A 485 10.50 -18.64 -2.14
N LEU A 486 11.31 -17.87 -1.41
CA LEU A 486 11.82 -16.58 -1.80
C LEU A 486 13.35 -16.61 -1.70
N ALA A 487 14.03 -16.11 -2.71
CA ALA A 487 15.44 -15.76 -2.65
C ALA A 487 15.64 -14.37 -3.26
N ALA A 488 16.45 -13.52 -2.62
CA ALA A 488 16.80 -12.22 -3.18
C ALA A 488 18.25 -11.85 -2.84
N ALA A 489 18.88 -11.10 -3.74
CA ALA A 489 20.19 -10.53 -3.56
C ALA A 489 20.20 -9.08 -4.05
N GLN A 490 20.90 -8.22 -3.33
CA GLN A 490 21.05 -6.81 -3.68
C GLN A 490 22.47 -6.37 -3.35
N VAL A 491 23.08 -5.66 -4.28
CA VAL A 491 24.39 -5.03 -4.12
C VAL A 491 24.22 -3.53 -4.23
N ARG A 492 24.82 -2.78 -3.31
CA ARG A 492 24.89 -1.33 -3.35
C ARG A 492 26.33 -0.90 -3.21
N TRP A 493 26.72 0.03 -4.06
CA TRP A 493 27.99 0.74 -3.99
C TRP A 493 27.74 2.21 -3.79
N SER A 494 28.41 2.83 -2.82
CA SER A 494 28.27 4.26 -2.53
C SER A 494 29.61 4.93 -2.34
N ILE A 495 29.74 6.15 -2.86
CA ILE A 495 30.93 6.98 -2.85
C ILE A 495 30.63 8.36 -2.29
N PRO A 496 31.53 8.95 -1.46
CA PRO A 496 31.43 10.35 -1.08
C PRO A 496 31.87 11.23 -2.27
N VAL A 497 31.10 12.28 -2.56
CA VAL A 497 31.40 13.28 -3.57
C VAL A 497 31.07 14.66 -2.97
N ALA A 498 32.09 15.41 -2.59
CA ALA A 498 31.95 16.67 -1.84
C ALA A 498 31.10 16.46 -0.55
N HIS A 499 29.94 17.08 -0.47
CA HIS A 499 29.03 16.99 0.67
C HIS A 499 27.92 15.93 0.50
N LEU A 500 27.96 15.21 -0.61
CA LEU A 500 26.96 14.23 -0.98
C LEU A 500 27.55 12.82 -0.94
N ARG A 501 26.68 11.83 -0.85
CA ARG A 501 27.03 10.43 -1.06
C ARG A 501 26.21 9.88 -2.21
N LEU A 502 26.84 9.66 -3.34
CA LEU A 502 26.21 9.00 -4.49
C LEU A 502 26.19 7.50 -4.28
N TYR A 503 25.16 6.83 -4.79
CA TYR A 503 25.09 5.38 -4.77
C TYR A 503 24.46 4.80 -6.03
N ALA A 504 24.88 3.58 -6.35
CA ALA A 504 24.27 2.72 -7.35
C ALA A 504 23.89 1.39 -6.70
N GLU A 505 22.76 0.82 -7.11
CA GLU A 505 22.20 -0.38 -6.53
C GLU A 505 21.65 -1.29 -7.61
N ALA A 506 21.91 -2.59 -7.50
CA ALA A 506 21.34 -3.62 -8.34
C ALA A 506 20.75 -4.71 -7.46
N GLY A 507 19.52 -5.12 -7.76
CA GLY A 507 18.81 -6.13 -7.00
C GLY A 507 18.10 -7.13 -7.90
N TYR A 508 18.01 -8.37 -7.42
CA TYR A 508 17.25 -9.44 -8.05
C TYR A 508 16.51 -10.25 -7.00
N SER A 509 15.26 -10.57 -7.25
CA SER A 509 14.47 -11.46 -6.40
C SER A 509 13.75 -12.53 -7.23
N TYR A 510 13.62 -13.70 -6.65
CA TYR A 510 12.94 -14.85 -7.22
C TYR A 510 11.99 -15.45 -6.19
N ARG A 511 10.75 -15.71 -6.61
CA ARG A 511 9.74 -16.42 -5.83
C ARG A 511 9.25 -17.62 -6.63
N GLN A 512 9.10 -18.76 -5.95
CA GLN A 512 8.59 -20.00 -6.55
C GLN A 512 7.49 -20.57 -5.65
N ALA A 513 6.29 -20.73 -6.19
CA ALA A 513 5.23 -21.50 -5.57
C ALA A 513 5.48 -23.01 -5.83
N LEU A 514 5.10 -23.81 -4.87
CA LEU A 514 5.24 -25.25 -4.89
C LEU A 514 3.85 -25.89 -4.81
N ASN A 515 3.66 -27.02 -5.53
CA ASN A 515 2.42 -27.79 -5.52
C ASN A 515 1.21 -26.93 -5.93
N ILE A 516 1.25 -26.40 -7.14
CA ILE A 516 0.18 -25.62 -7.77
C ILE A 516 -0.43 -26.40 -8.92
N ASP A 517 -1.74 -26.26 -9.08
CA ASP A 517 -2.52 -26.93 -10.14
C ASP A 517 -3.17 -25.92 -11.12
N TYR A 518 -3.47 -24.70 -10.67
CA TYR A 518 -4.25 -23.71 -11.42
C TYR A 518 -3.44 -22.46 -11.83
N LEU A 519 -2.40 -22.08 -11.08
CA LEU A 519 -1.54 -20.99 -11.48
C LEU A 519 -0.65 -21.39 -12.66
N GLU A 520 -0.69 -20.59 -13.73
CA GLU A 520 0.25 -20.71 -14.84
C GLU A 520 1.65 -20.36 -14.34
N ASN A 521 2.63 -21.26 -14.44
CA ASN A 521 4.02 -20.98 -14.05
C ASN A 521 4.14 -20.36 -12.65
N GLY A 522 4.20 -21.16 -11.62
CA GLY A 522 4.24 -20.75 -10.21
C GLY A 522 5.48 -19.96 -9.77
N TYR A 523 6.08 -19.17 -10.64
CA TYR A 523 7.23 -18.34 -10.31
C TYR A 523 6.98 -16.86 -10.60
N ARG A 524 7.77 -16.00 -9.95
CA ARG A 524 7.94 -14.59 -10.27
C ARG A 524 9.35 -14.15 -9.95
N HIS A 525 9.99 -13.51 -10.90
CA HIS A 525 11.27 -12.85 -10.69
C HIS A 525 11.17 -11.35 -10.97
N GLN A 526 11.99 -10.60 -10.27
CA GLN A 526 12.06 -9.16 -10.40
C GLN A 526 13.52 -8.72 -10.37
N ALA A 527 13.89 -7.88 -11.31
CA ALA A 527 15.19 -7.20 -11.33
C ALA A 527 14.96 -5.69 -11.16
N ALA A 528 15.85 -5.04 -10.44
CA ALA A 528 15.82 -3.60 -10.22
C ALA A 528 17.21 -3.00 -10.28
N LEU A 529 17.32 -1.81 -10.88
CA LEU A 529 18.50 -0.96 -10.85
C LEU A 529 18.10 0.39 -10.27
N ALA A 530 18.92 0.92 -9.38
CA ALA A 530 18.69 2.24 -8.81
C ALA A 530 19.99 3.04 -8.75
N VAL A 531 19.85 4.35 -8.90
CA VAL A 531 20.90 5.33 -8.60
C VAL A 531 20.33 6.40 -7.69
N GLY A 532 21.14 6.94 -6.80
CA GLY A 532 20.65 7.93 -5.86
C GLY A 532 21.76 8.73 -5.19
N CYS A 533 21.31 9.63 -4.35
CA CYS A 533 22.16 10.57 -3.62
C CYS A 533 21.61 10.77 -2.21
N LEU A 534 22.49 10.62 -1.21
CA LEU A 534 22.25 11.02 0.18
C LEU A 534 22.87 12.40 0.42
N PHE A 535 22.18 13.27 1.14
CA PHE A 535 22.61 14.64 1.44
C PHE A 535 22.13 15.10 2.82
#